data_606536ee6d364e3b1f7d25c689b4eff5
#
_entry.id   606536ee6d364e3b1f7d25c689b4eff5
#
_cell.length_a   1.000
_cell.length_b   1.000
_cell.length_c   1.000
_cell.angle_alpha   90.00
_cell.angle_beta   90.00
_cell.angle_gamma   90.00
#
_symmetry.space_group_name_H-M   'P 1'
#
loop_
_entity.id
_entity.type
_entity.pdbx_description
1 polymer ?
#
loop_
_entity_poly.entity_id
_entity_poly.type
_entity_poly.pdbx_seq_one_letter_code
_entity_poly.pdbx_strand_id
1 'polypeptide(L)'
;MAKKRTKTKAKEPIKIWVKPLKNGNKAIYLRTYQAGSKGRGYTYERLKGLLLVDDKRGSDKEAKAKNEATLRTAILIRCERIKEWSMSHGNYQREMKTKDMLLKDWMLLYADQKRQQGQSGSHAANIQHTLLHLIKYKGENIRMAQLDKTYCEGWVQYLAHAKTIGTDVPMRGEHHEKDLAKGTARLYFNTFVTVLNEAVREGIIPKNPTKLLKKEERKMLSKQESKRCYLSIEEIKLLMVTPCKADTVKCAFLFACFCGLRLSDVRSLRWADIGKGTEGYYISKQMVKSRHVVTIPLSENALAWMPARGQARVEDKVFSLPSYFSVNYRMKQWAREAGIEKPVTFHTSRHTFATTLLTMGVDLYTTSKLLGHQNITTTQVYAEIVNRKRWRR
;
A
#
# COMPACT_ATOMS: atom_id res chain seq x y z
N MET A 1 -23.24 32.46 42.19
CA MET A 1 -23.19 32.52 40.73
C MET A 1 -21.77 32.27 40.25
N ALA A 2 -21.45 31.05 39.81
CA ALA A 2 -20.10 30.67 39.34
C ALA A 2 -19.96 30.99 37.85
N LYS A 3 -19.04 31.91 37.52
CA LYS A 3 -18.69 32.24 36.12
C LYS A 3 -18.15 31.02 35.41
N LYS A 4 -18.89 30.52 34.42
CA LYS A 4 -18.40 29.51 33.45
C LYS A 4 -17.12 30.05 32.78
N ARG A 5 -15.97 29.44 33.10
CA ARG A 5 -14.72 29.65 32.33
C ARG A 5 -14.93 29.12 30.91
N THR A 6 -15.09 30.01 29.96
CA THR A 6 -15.01 29.69 28.52
C THR A 6 -13.63 29.12 28.23
N LYS A 7 -13.56 27.84 27.80
CA LYS A 7 -12.34 27.22 27.31
C LYS A 7 -11.88 28.03 26.10
N THR A 8 -10.83 28.82 26.24
CA THR A 8 -10.14 29.48 25.13
C THR A 8 -9.60 28.39 24.20
N LYS A 9 -10.09 28.36 22.96
CA LYS A 9 -9.53 27.50 21.89
C LYS A 9 -8.05 27.84 21.74
N ALA A 10 -7.16 26.86 21.96
CA ALA A 10 -5.74 27.01 21.70
C ALA A 10 -5.55 27.42 20.22
N LYS A 11 -4.88 28.57 19.99
CA LYS A 11 -4.62 29.05 18.63
C LYS A 11 -3.46 28.26 18.03
N GLU A 12 -3.64 27.78 16.82
CA GLU A 12 -2.56 27.13 16.07
C GLU A 12 -1.34 28.05 15.98
N PRO A 13 -0.12 27.58 16.36
CA PRO A 13 1.08 28.42 16.40
C PRO A 13 1.48 28.93 15.01
N ILE A 14 1.31 28.09 13.98
CA ILE A 14 1.65 28.41 12.58
C ILE A 14 0.46 28.06 11.69
N LYS A 15 -0.03 29.04 10.93
CA LYS A 15 -1.14 28.87 9.97
C LYS A 15 -0.70 29.16 8.55
N ILE A 16 -1.25 28.41 7.61
CA ILE A 16 -1.16 28.79 6.19
C ILE A 16 -2.07 30.00 5.97
N TRP A 17 -1.52 31.04 5.39
CA TRP A 17 -2.23 32.24 5.00
C TRP A 17 -1.98 32.52 3.52
N VAL A 18 -3.05 32.84 2.80
CA VAL A 18 -3.00 33.04 1.36
C VAL A 18 -3.31 34.50 1.04
N LYS A 19 -2.43 35.13 0.25
CA LYS A 19 -2.58 36.54 -0.17
C LYS A 19 -2.80 36.61 -1.68
N PRO A 20 -3.88 37.26 -2.16
CA PRO A 20 -4.09 37.48 -3.58
C PRO A 20 -3.04 38.42 -4.16
N LEU A 21 -2.63 38.15 -5.40
CA LEU A 21 -1.71 38.95 -6.19
C LEU A 21 -2.46 39.67 -7.32
N LYS A 22 -1.86 40.75 -7.87
CA LYS A 22 -2.47 41.54 -8.94
C LYS A 22 -2.76 40.76 -10.25
N ASN A 23 -2.07 39.65 -10.47
CA ASN A 23 -2.25 38.78 -11.63
C ASN A 23 -3.31 37.66 -11.43
N GLY A 24 -4.12 37.71 -10.41
CA GLY A 24 -5.14 36.72 -10.08
C GLY A 24 -4.62 35.51 -9.30
N ASN A 25 -3.33 35.22 -9.32
CA ASN A 25 -2.72 34.14 -8.52
C ASN A 25 -2.71 34.50 -7.03
N LYS A 26 -2.48 33.49 -6.16
CA LYS A 26 -2.40 33.71 -4.72
C LYS A 26 -1.07 33.20 -4.18
N ALA A 27 -0.35 34.07 -3.44
CA ALA A 27 0.90 33.71 -2.74
C ALA A 27 0.59 33.04 -1.40
N ILE A 28 1.37 32.03 -1.04
CA ILE A 28 1.22 31.29 0.21
C ILE A 28 2.27 31.77 1.21
N TYR A 29 1.80 32.00 2.45
CA TYR A 29 2.60 32.42 3.60
C TYR A 29 2.35 31.48 4.78
N LEU A 30 3.36 31.29 5.61
CA LEU A 30 3.20 30.78 6.98
C LEU A 30 3.05 31.97 7.93
N ARG A 31 1.98 32.00 8.69
CA ARG A 31 1.70 33.02 9.71
C ARG A 31 1.93 32.43 11.09
N THR A 32 2.93 32.91 11.81
CA THR A 32 3.30 32.48 13.16
C THR A 32 2.90 33.53 14.19
N TYR A 33 2.30 33.08 15.30
CA TYR A 33 2.00 33.97 16.43
C TYR A 33 3.19 34.04 17.39
N GLN A 34 3.66 35.25 17.72
CA GLN A 34 4.67 35.47 18.74
C GLN A 34 4.02 36.14 19.98
N ALA A 35 4.07 35.44 21.11
CA ALA A 35 3.66 36.01 22.38
C ALA A 35 4.76 36.98 22.89
N GLY A 36 4.41 38.24 23.16
CA GLY A 36 5.32 39.19 23.82
C GLY A 36 5.77 40.40 23.00
N SER A 37 5.45 40.52 21.73
CA SER A 37 5.71 41.75 20.97
C SER A 37 4.62 42.81 21.22
N LYS A 38 5.04 44.08 21.46
CA LYS A 38 4.13 45.24 21.56
C LYS A 38 3.42 45.43 20.20
N GLY A 39 2.27 44.80 20.02
CA GLY A 39 1.47 44.81 18.82
C GLY A 39 0.84 43.43 18.54
N ARG A 40 -0.06 43.31 17.55
CA ARG A 40 -0.63 42.02 17.14
C ARG A 40 0.48 41.16 16.50
N GLY A 41 1.17 40.39 17.32
CA GLY A 41 2.42 39.68 17.05
C GLY A 41 2.30 38.51 16.10
N TYR A 42 2.09 38.78 14.81
CA TYR A 42 2.20 37.78 13.76
C TYR A 42 3.41 38.06 12.87
N THR A 43 4.24 37.04 12.66
CA THR A 43 5.26 37.05 11.61
C THR A 43 4.74 36.30 10.42
N TYR A 44 5.18 36.71 9.21
CA TYR A 44 4.76 36.13 7.94
C TYR A 44 5.99 35.68 7.16
N GLU A 45 6.13 34.39 6.93
CA GLU A 45 7.16 33.77 6.07
C GLU A 45 6.56 33.44 4.71
N ARG A 46 7.04 34.07 3.63
CA ARG A 46 6.58 33.76 2.28
C ARG A 46 7.21 32.46 1.82
N LEU A 47 6.39 31.49 1.38
CA LEU A 47 6.86 30.28 0.75
C LEU A 47 7.23 30.57 -0.72
N LYS A 48 8.50 30.86 -0.97
CA LYS A 48 9.01 31.17 -2.32
C LYS A 48 8.79 29.96 -3.25
N GLY A 49 8.34 30.23 -4.49
CA GLY A 49 8.06 29.17 -5.48
C GLY A 49 6.69 28.51 -5.36
N LEU A 50 5.93 28.72 -4.26
CA LEU A 50 4.59 28.16 -4.11
C LEU A 50 3.53 29.24 -4.39
N LEU A 51 2.79 29.04 -5.49
CA LEU A 51 1.72 29.93 -5.93
C LEU A 51 0.48 29.09 -6.27
N LEU A 52 -0.67 29.54 -5.81
CA LEU A 52 -1.94 29.02 -6.29
C LEU A 52 -2.33 29.77 -7.55
N VAL A 53 -2.59 29.02 -8.60
CA VAL A 53 -3.00 29.56 -9.90
C VAL A 53 -4.48 29.97 -9.81
N ASP A 54 -4.82 31.08 -10.49
CA ASP A 54 -6.20 31.56 -10.56
C ASP A 54 -7.06 30.60 -11.40
N ASP A 55 -8.04 29.99 -10.77
CA ASP A 55 -9.06 29.19 -11.41
C ASP A 55 -10.34 30.03 -11.57
N LYS A 56 -10.35 30.91 -12.56
CA LYS A 56 -11.44 31.88 -12.78
C LYS A 56 -12.82 31.25 -13.02
N ARG A 57 -12.92 29.96 -13.28
CA ARG A 57 -14.18 29.27 -13.61
C ARG A 57 -14.44 27.98 -12.81
N GLY A 58 -13.56 27.58 -11.89
CA GLY A 58 -13.74 26.34 -11.11
C GLY A 58 -13.76 25.05 -11.93
N SER A 59 -13.53 25.14 -13.26
CA SER A 59 -13.64 24.04 -14.22
C SER A 59 -12.29 23.53 -14.75
N ASP A 60 -11.19 24.23 -14.47
CA ASP A 60 -9.86 23.83 -14.93
C ASP A 60 -9.29 22.73 -14.03
N LYS A 61 -9.39 21.47 -14.48
CA LYS A 61 -8.91 20.29 -13.77
C LYS A 61 -7.39 20.33 -13.52
N GLU A 62 -6.64 20.93 -14.45
CA GLU A 62 -5.18 21.02 -14.35
C GLU A 62 -4.76 22.07 -13.31
N ALA A 63 -5.39 23.25 -13.32
CA ALA A 63 -5.19 24.29 -12.30
C ALA A 63 -5.56 23.78 -10.91
N LYS A 64 -6.66 23.04 -10.77
CA LYS A 64 -7.09 22.44 -9.52
C LYS A 64 -6.09 21.41 -9.00
N ALA A 65 -5.60 20.50 -9.85
CA ALA A 65 -4.60 19.51 -9.48
C ALA A 65 -3.28 20.17 -9.06
N LYS A 66 -2.84 21.21 -9.79
CA LYS A 66 -1.65 22.01 -9.47
C LYS A 66 -1.79 22.75 -8.13
N ASN A 67 -2.94 23.34 -7.89
CA ASN A 67 -3.25 24.02 -6.63
C ASN A 67 -3.26 23.05 -5.45
N GLU A 68 -3.83 21.86 -5.63
CA GLU A 68 -3.83 20.82 -4.61
C GLU A 68 -2.42 20.33 -4.29
N ALA A 69 -1.58 20.08 -5.29
CA ALA A 69 -0.17 19.72 -5.10
C ALA A 69 0.60 20.82 -4.37
N THR A 70 0.38 22.09 -4.75
CA THR A 70 1.00 23.26 -4.12
C THR A 70 0.57 23.39 -2.66
N LEU A 71 -0.71 23.21 -2.34
CA LEU A 71 -1.21 23.22 -0.97
C LEU A 71 -0.66 22.06 -0.13
N ARG A 72 -0.52 20.86 -0.71
CA ARG A 72 0.14 19.73 -0.04
C ARG A 72 1.58 20.06 0.35
N THR A 73 2.35 20.66 -0.56
CA THR A 73 3.72 21.11 -0.28
C THR A 73 3.76 22.16 0.82
N ALA A 74 2.85 23.13 0.78
CA ALA A 74 2.74 24.16 1.83
C ALA A 74 2.40 23.57 3.22
N ILE A 75 1.55 22.54 3.27
CA ILE A 75 1.23 21.79 4.49
C ILE A 75 2.47 21.06 5.02
N LEU A 76 3.27 20.43 4.17
CA LEU A 76 4.50 19.75 4.58
C LEU A 76 5.49 20.73 5.20
N ILE A 77 5.76 21.88 4.54
CA ILE A 77 6.65 22.92 5.06
C ILE A 77 6.12 23.47 6.39
N ARG A 78 4.81 23.68 6.51
CA ARG A 78 4.18 24.10 7.78
C ARG A 78 4.44 23.07 8.89
N CYS A 79 4.30 21.78 8.62
CA CYS A 79 4.56 20.72 9.59
C CYS A 79 6.02 20.71 10.05
N GLU A 80 6.97 20.89 9.14
CA GLU A 80 8.40 21.04 9.47
C GLU A 80 8.66 22.28 10.34
N ARG A 81 8.09 23.43 10.00
CA ARG A 81 8.21 24.66 10.82
C ARG A 81 7.58 24.51 12.19
N ILE A 82 6.47 23.80 12.32
CA ILE A 82 5.88 23.48 13.63
C ILE A 82 6.83 22.60 14.45
N LYS A 83 7.52 21.65 13.80
CA LYS A 83 8.52 20.78 14.43
C LYS A 83 9.71 21.61 14.94
N GLU A 84 10.30 22.45 14.09
CA GLU A 84 11.42 23.36 14.44
C GLU A 84 11.04 24.34 15.54
N TRP A 85 9.91 25.01 15.38
CA TRP A 85 9.38 25.95 16.38
C TRP A 85 9.18 25.27 17.73
N SER A 86 8.71 24.04 17.71
CA SER A 86 8.52 23.30 18.93
C SER A 86 9.82 22.81 19.54
N MET A 87 10.89 22.55 18.80
CA MET A 87 12.21 22.20 19.35
C MET A 87 12.90 23.36 20.05
N SER A 88 12.62 24.61 19.65
CA SER A 88 13.26 25.81 20.21
C SER A 88 12.66 26.36 21.50
N HIS A 89 11.50 25.89 21.99
CA HIS A 89 10.74 26.51 23.10
C HIS A 89 10.58 25.66 24.38
N GLY A 90 11.34 24.59 24.64
CA GLY A 90 11.40 23.85 25.93
C GLY A 90 10.14 23.02 26.30
N ASN A 91 9.96 22.63 27.57
CA ASN A 91 8.92 21.70 28.05
C ASN A 91 7.45 22.07 27.74
N TYR A 92 7.13 23.34 27.55
CA TYR A 92 5.83 23.83 27.08
C TYR A 92 5.44 23.24 25.71
N GLN A 93 6.38 22.79 24.98
CA GLN A 93 6.32 22.29 23.60
C GLN A 93 5.83 20.86 23.45
N ARG A 94 6.05 19.98 24.43
CA ARG A 94 5.53 18.59 24.35
C ARG A 94 4.01 18.58 24.39
N GLU A 95 3.39 19.47 25.17
CA GLU A 95 1.93 19.58 25.24
C GLU A 95 1.31 20.30 24.04
N MET A 96 2.02 21.26 23.43
CA MET A 96 1.52 21.97 22.23
C MET A 96 1.63 21.14 20.96
N LYS A 97 2.68 20.30 20.81
CA LYS A 97 2.82 19.38 19.66
C LYS A 97 1.62 18.45 19.50
N THR A 98 1.08 17.98 20.63
CA THR A 98 -0.03 17.03 20.65
C THR A 98 -1.39 17.69 20.44
N LYS A 99 -1.56 18.95 20.87
CA LYS A 99 -2.89 19.61 20.89
C LYS A 99 -3.30 20.20 19.54
N ASP A 100 -2.37 20.59 18.70
CA ASP A 100 -2.65 21.41 17.52
C ASP A 100 -2.39 20.75 16.16
N MET A 101 -1.67 19.61 16.09
CA MET A 101 -1.44 18.91 14.83
C MET A 101 -2.69 18.16 14.37
N LEU A 102 -3.08 18.36 13.11
CA LEU A 102 -4.20 17.62 12.53
C LEU A 102 -3.74 16.21 12.11
N LEU A 103 -4.61 15.23 12.28
CA LEU A 103 -4.35 13.84 11.84
C LEU A 103 -4.00 13.78 10.36
N LYS A 104 -4.71 14.54 9.51
CA LYS A 104 -4.43 14.58 8.06
C LYS A 104 -3.02 15.10 7.77
N ASP A 105 -2.58 16.15 8.44
CA ASP A 105 -1.26 16.76 8.22
C ASP A 105 -0.15 15.78 8.62
N TRP A 106 -0.32 15.08 9.76
CA TRP A 106 0.59 14.05 10.18
C TRP A 106 0.66 12.87 9.18
N MET A 107 -0.48 12.39 8.70
CA MET A 107 -0.52 11.28 7.75
C MET A 107 0.13 11.63 6.40
N LEU A 108 -0.06 12.86 5.92
CA LEU A 108 0.58 13.35 4.70
C LEU A 108 2.10 13.45 4.87
N LEU A 109 2.56 14.02 5.98
CA LEU A 109 3.98 14.10 6.32
C LEU A 109 4.62 12.71 6.38
N TYR A 110 3.97 11.77 7.07
CA TYR A 110 4.42 10.40 7.17
C TYR A 110 4.49 9.70 5.80
N ALA A 111 3.48 9.88 4.95
CA ALA A 111 3.48 9.32 3.61
C ALA A 111 4.65 9.84 2.77
N ASP A 112 4.97 11.12 2.89
CA ASP A 112 6.07 11.75 2.16
C ASP A 112 7.44 11.25 2.65
N GLN A 113 7.64 11.20 3.97
CA GLN A 113 8.84 10.62 4.57
C GLN A 113 9.09 9.18 4.08
N LYS A 114 8.03 8.36 3.97
CA LYS A 114 8.15 6.99 3.47
C LYS A 114 8.49 6.92 1.98
N ARG A 115 8.03 7.87 1.17
CA ARG A 115 8.45 7.99 -0.24
C ARG A 115 9.94 8.34 -0.36
N GLN A 116 10.41 9.31 0.42
CA GLN A 116 11.82 9.71 0.44
C GLN A 116 12.76 8.58 0.90
N GLN A 117 12.29 7.71 1.81
CA GLN A 117 13.00 6.51 2.24
C GLN A 117 12.97 5.37 1.21
N GLY A 118 12.47 5.59 0.00
CA GLY A 118 12.44 4.58 -1.07
C GLY A 118 11.45 3.43 -0.83
N GLN A 119 10.46 3.63 0.05
CA GLN A 119 9.41 2.62 0.21
C GLN A 119 8.49 2.57 -1.03
N SER A 120 7.91 1.39 -1.26
CA SER A 120 7.08 1.16 -2.45
C SER A 120 5.91 2.15 -2.55
N GLY A 121 5.60 2.60 -3.77
CA GLY A 121 4.46 3.48 -4.03
C GLY A 121 3.12 2.96 -3.50
N SER A 122 2.97 1.64 -3.39
CA SER A 122 1.77 1.02 -2.80
C SER A 122 1.61 1.31 -1.31
N HIS A 123 2.70 1.49 -0.56
CA HIS A 123 2.62 1.85 0.87
C HIS A 123 2.08 3.28 1.04
N ALA A 124 2.60 4.22 0.27
CA ALA A 124 2.11 5.60 0.27
C ALA A 124 0.64 5.69 -0.19
N ALA A 125 0.25 4.91 -1.20
CA ALA A 125 -1.14 4.82 -1.64
C ALA A 125 -2.06 4.29 -0.53
N ASN A 126 -1.64 3.27 0.21
CA ASN A 126 -2.42 2.75 1.36
C ASN A 126 -2.62 3.80 2.45
N ILE A 127 -1.61 4.63 2.74
CA ILE A 127 -1.74 5.74 3.70
C ILE A 127 -2.76 6.75 3.18
N GLN A 128 -2.72 7.11 1.89
CA GLN A 128 -3.67 8.04 1.28
C GLN A 128 -5.10 7.52 1.31
N HIS A 129 -5.33 6.25 0.93
CA HIS A 129 -6.66 5.65 1.00
C HIS A 129 -7.17 5.54 2.45
N THR A 130 -6.29 5.23 3.40
CA THR A 130 -6.64 5.24 4.83
C THR A 130 -7.06 6.64 5.27
N LEU A 131 -6.35 7.69 4.83
CA LEU A 131 -6.69 9.08 5.14
C LEU A 131 -8.05 9.48 4.55
N LEU A 132 -8.34 9.11 3.30
CA LEU A 132 -9.66 9.39 2.68
C LEU A 132 -10.81 8.77 3.50
N HIS A 133 -10.64 7.54 3.97
CA HIS A 133 -11.61 6.91 4.84
C HIS A 133 -11.72 7.58 6.22
N LEU A 134 -10.62 8.04 6.81
CA LEU A 134 -10.63 8.79 8.07
C LEU A 134 -11.34 10.14 7.94
N ILE A 135 -11.14 10.83 6.80
CA ILE A 135 -11.85 12.07 6.48
C ILE A 135 -13.36 11.80 6.32
N LYS A 136 -13.73 10.72 5.63
CA LYS A 136 -15.15 10.31 5.49
C LYS A 136 -15.76 9.93 6.85
N TYR A 137 -14.97 9.38 7.76
CA TYR A 137 -15.43 8.95 9.09
C TYR A 137 -15.73 10.13 10.03
N LYS A 138 -14.83 11.09 10.18
CA LYS A 138 -14.95 12.16 11.19
C LYS A 138 -14.54 13.55 10.70
N GLY A 139 -14.33 13.70 9.38
CA GLY A 139 -13.92 14.98 8.78
C GLY A 139 -12.42 15.24 8.83
N GLU A 140 -12.02 16.36 8.24
CA GLU A 140 -10.63 16.73 8.05
C GLU A 140 -9.94 17.34 9.27
N ASN A 141 -10.71 17.92 10.19
CA ASN A 141 -10.21 18.78 11.25
C ASN A 141 -9.95 18.03 12.56
N ILE A 142 -9.77 16.72 12.50
CA ILE A 142 -9.45 15.91 13.68
C ILE A 142 -8.01 16.20 14.12
N ARG A 143 -7.83 16.57 15.39
CA ARG A 143 -6.52 16.79 16.00
C ARG A 143 -5.97 15.50 16.57
N MET A 144 -4.64 15.36 16.57
CA MET A 144 -3.96 14.21 17.17
C MET A 144 -4.33 14.03 18.65
N ALA A 145 -4.58 15.11 19.38
CA ALA A 145 -5.01 15.08 20.79
C ALA A 145 -6.45 14.55 21.02
N GLN A 146 -7.27 14.49 19.98
CA GLN A 146 -8.65 13.97 20.04
C GLN A 146 -8.73 12.46 19.79
N LEU A 147 -7.59 11.86 19.46
CA LEU A 147 -7.52 10.41 19.20
C LEU A 147 -7.51 9.67 20.54
N ASP A 148 -8.67 9.27 20.97
CA ASP A 148 -8.89 8.45 22.18
C ASP A 148 -9.33 7.02 21.83
N LYS A 149 -9.65 6.22 22.85
CA LYS A 149 -10.15 4.86 22.67
C LYS A 149 -11.49 4.85 21.92
N THR A 150 -12.40 5.76 22.27
CA THR A 150 -13.73 5.86 21.65
C THR A 150 -13.63 6.20 20.16
N TYR A 151 -12.71 7.09 19.78
CA TYR A 151 -12.43 7.37 18.37
C TYR A 151 -11.98 6.10 17.64
N CYS A 152 -11.08 5.32 18.26
CA CYS A 152 -10.56 4.09 17.65
C CYS A 152 -11.62 2.98 17.55
N GLU A 153 -12.50 2.84 18.53
CA GLU A 153 -13.65 1.92 18.51
C GLU A 153 -14.59 2.25 17.34
N GLY A 154 -14.99 3.52 17.24
CA GLY A 154 -15.82 3.98 16.14
C GLY A 154 -15.16 3.84 14.78
N TRP A 155 -13.81 4.01 14.70
CA TRP A 155 -13.05 3.75 13.48
C TRP A 155 -13.14 2.29 13.03
N VAL A 156 -13.04 1.34 13.96
CA VAL A 156 -13.19 -0.10 13.65
C VAL A 156 -14.60 -0.39 13.14
N GLN A 157 -15.63 0.17 13.81
CA GLN A 157 -17.03 0.00 13.39
C GLN A 157 -17.28 0.61 12.00
N TYR A 158 -16.76 1.83 11.75
CA TYR A 158 -16.85 2.44 10.43
C TYR A 158 -16.23 1.55 9.35
N LEU A 159 -15.01 1.04 9.56
CA LEU A 159 -14.33 0.19 8.59
C LEU A 159 -15.06 -1.13 8.33
N ALA A 160 -15.74 -1.68 9.33
CA ALA A 160 -16.50 -2.92 9.18
C ALA A 160 -17.70 -2.79 8.21
N HIS A 161 -18.23 -1.56 8.05
CA HIS A 161 -19.40 -1.25 7.23
C HIS A 161 -19.10 -0.25 6.11
N ALA A 162 -17.82 0.16 5.94
CA ALA A 162 -17.43 1.13 4.94
C ALA A 162 -17.60 0.58 3.52
N LYS A 163 -17.94 1.46 2.60
CA LYS A 163 -17.94 1.19 1.16
C LYS A 163 -16.63 1.67 0.52
N THR A 164 -16.29 1.10 -0.62
CA THR A 164 -15.13 1.56 -1.39
C THR A 164 -15.28 3.03 -1.77
N ILE A 165 -14.19 3.81 -1.61
CA ILE A 165 -14.14 5.19 -2.08
C ILE A 165 -13.55 5.13 -3.49
N GLY A 166 -14.32 5.55 -4.49
CA GLY A 166 -13.85 5.70 -5.87
C GLY A 166 -12.74 6.75 -5.90
N THR A 167 -11.62 6.45 -6.55
CA THR A 167 -10.70 7.49 -7.01
C THR A 167 -11.35 8.14 -8.23
N ASP A 168 -11.30 9.47 -8.35
CA ASP A 168 -11.91 10.29 -9.41
C ASP A 168 -11.38 10.02 -10.83
N VAL A 169 -10.86 8.84 -11.09
CA VAL A 169 -10.52 8.38 -12.44
C VAL A 169 -11.79 7.77 -13.02
N PRO A 170 -12.41 8.37 -14.03
CA PRO A 170 -13.59 7.82 -14.68
C PRO A 170 -13.18 6.54 -15.42
N MET A 171 -13.31 5.41 -14.76
CA MET A 171 -13.38 4.14 -15.47
C MET A 171 -14.74 4.07 -16.15
N ARG A 172 -14.77 3.72 -17.43
CA ARG A 172 -16.01 3.48 -18.19
C ARG A 172 -16.86 2.45 -17.44
N GLY A 173 -17.94 2.88 -16.84
CA GLY A 173 -18.92 2.06 -16.13
C GLY A 173 -19.42 2.73 -14.84
N GLU A 174 -20.68 2.50 -14.50
CA GLU A 174 -21.30 2.96 -13.26
C GLU A 174 -20.50 2.45 -12.06
N HIS A 175 -20.01 3.35 -11.21
CA HIS A 175 -19.36 3.03 -9.96
C HIS A 175 -20.41 2.53 -8.96
N HIS A 176 -20.71 1.24 -8.98
CA HIS A 176 -21.45 0.64 -7.88
C HIS A 176 -20.56 0.71 -6.62
N GLU A 177 -21.01 1.47 -5.62
CA GLU A 177 -20.42 1.46 -4.30
C GLU A 177 -20.45 0.04 -3.74
N LYS A 178 -19.29 -0.61 -3.65
CA LYS A 178 -19.15 -1.96 -3.10
C LYS A 178 -18.72 -1.88 -1.65
N ASP A 179 -19.18 -2.81 -0.85
CA ASP A 179 -18.70 -2.96 0.51
C ASP A 179 -17.18 -3.15 0.54
N LEU A 180 -16.52 -2.52 1.51
CA LEU A 180 -15.08 -2.64 1.68
C LEU A 180 -14.72 -4.07 2.10
N ALA A 181 -13.87 -4.74 1.32
CA ALA A 181 -13.44 -6.09 1.66
C ALA A 181 -12.78 -6.11 3.05
N LYS A 182 -13.12 -7.11 3.90
CA LYS A 182 -12.59 -7.24 5.27
C LYS A 182 -11.05 -7.19 5.34
N GLY A 183 -10.37 -7.77 4.34
CA GLY A 183 -8.91 -7.69 4.22
C GLY A 183 -8.39 -6.26 4.01
N THR A 184 -9.11 -5.45 3.22
CA THR A 184 -8.78 -4.03 2.98
C THR A 184 -9.10 -3.18 4.20
N ALA A 185 -10.24 -3.41 4.86
CA ALA A 185 -10.57 -2.75 6.12
C ALA A 185 -9.50 -2.99 7.19
N ARG A 186 -9.04 -4.24 7.33
CA ARG A 186 -7.92 -4.59 8.21
C ARG A 186 -6.60 -3.93 7.80
N LEU A 187 -6.31 -3.82 6.51
CA LEU A 187 -5.14 -3.12 6.00
C LEU A 187 -5.16 -1.65 6.41
N TYR A 188 -6.28 -0.95 6.23
CA TYR A 188 -6.43 0.45 6.62
C TYR A 188 -6.32 0.65 8.13
N PHE A 189 -6.91 -0.25 8.92
CA PHE A 189 -6.73 -0.23 10.37
C PHE A 189 -5.25 -0.40 10.76
N ASN A 190 -4.55 -1.38 10.21
CA ASN A 190 -3.13 -1.62 10.49
C ASN A 190 -2.25 -0.45 10.02
N THR A 191 -2.58 0.19 8.89
CA THR A 191 -1.91 1.39 8.41
C THR A 191 -2.08 2.53 9.42
N PHE A 192 -3.29 2.76 9.93
CA PHE A 192 -3.55 3.73 10.98
C PHE A 192 -2.77 3.45 12.26
N VAL A 193 -2.75 2.19 12.73
CA VAL A 193 -1.93 1.76 13.88
C VAL A 193 -0.45 2.10 13.67
N THR A 194 0.09 1.83 12.48
CA THR A 194 1.49 2.08 12.13
C THR A 194 1.81 3.57 12.14
N VAL A 195 0.94 4.39 11.55
CA VAL A 195 1.05 5.86 11.53
C VAL A 195 1.03 6.43 12.96
N LEU A 196 0.16 5.90 13.84
CA LEU A 196 0.10 6.35 15.24
C LEU A 196 1.29 5.86 16.07
N ASN A 197 1.85 4.67 15.80
CA ASN A 197 3.09 4.23 16.44
C ASN A 197 4.25 5.15 16.09
N GLU A 198 4.32 5.62 14.84
CA GLU A 198 5.34 6.58 14.43
C GLU A 198 5.11 7.95 15.11
N ALA A 199 3.85 8.37 15.23
CA ALA A 199 3.51 9.60 15.96
C ALA A 199 3.94 9.55 17.44
N VAL A 200 3.87 8.38 18.07
CA VAL A 200 4.41 8.17 19.43
C VAL A 200 5.95 8.27 19.43
N ARG A 201 6.61 7.66 18.44
CA ARG A 201 8.07 7.68 18.31
C ARG A 201 8.61 9.10 18.11
N GLU A 202 7.91 9.88 17.28
CA GLU A 202 8.22 11.29 17.02
C GLU A 202 7.76 12.23 18.17
N GLY A 203 7.14 11.70 19.23
CA GLY A 203 6.67 12.47 20.40
C GLY A 203 5.46 13.38 20.11
N ILE A 204 4.72 13.13 19.02
CA ILE A 204 3.51 13.88 18.64
C ILE A 204 2.34 13.52 19.54
N ILE A 205 2.22 12.25 19.92
CA ILE A 205 1.26 11.75 20.90
C ILE A 205 1.97 10.92 21.97
N PRO A 206 1.52 10.96 23.24
CA PRO A 206 2.21 10.25 24.34
C PRO A 206 2.04 8.73 24.25
N LYS A 207 0.93 8.26 23.71
CA LYS A 207 0.60 6.84 23.57
C LYS A 207 -0.30 6.58 22.36
N ASN A 208 -0.21 5.41 21.78
CA ASN A 208 -1.09 5.00 20.70
C ASN A 208 -2.43 4.52 21.26
N PRO A 209 -3.56 5.23 21.00
CA PRO A 209 -4.86 4.87 21.57
C PRO A 209 -5.42 3.54 21.02
N THR A 210 -4.98 3.08 19.85
CA THR A 210 -5.41 1.78 19.29
C THR A 210 -4.98 0.59 20.16
N LYS A 211 -3.96 0.76 21.04
CA LYS A 211 -3.52 -0.27 21.97
C LYS A 211 -4.53 -0.52 23.10
N LEU A 212 -5.43 0.44 23.35
CA LEU A 212 -6.49 0.33 24.34
C LEU A 212 -7.69 -0.51 23.86
N LEU A 213 -7.74 -0.82 22.54
CA LEU A 213 -8.78 -1.65 21.96
C LEU A 213 -8.63 -3.10 22.42
N LYS A 214 -9.75 -3.71 22.85
CA LYS A 214 -9.82 -5.14 23.20
C LYS A 214 -9.70 -6.02 21.95
N LYS A 215 -9.32 -7.28 22.14
CA LYS A 215 -9.19 -8.25 21.05
C LYS A 215 -10.51 -8.48 20.32
N GLU A 216 -11.61 -8.46 21.05
CA GLU A 216 -12.98 -8.65 20.56
C GLU A 216 -13.39 -7.51 19.61
N GLU A 217 -13.08 -6.26 19.96
CA GLU A 217 -13.37 -5.09 19.14
C GLU A 217 -12.64 -5.16 17.80
N ARG A 218 -11.40 -5.67 17.77
CA ARG A 218 -10.61 -5.88 16.56
C ARG A 218 -11.04 -7.09 15.72
N LYS A 219 -11.76 -8.07 16.32
CA LYS A 219 -12.27 -9.25 15.59
C LYS A 219 -13.24 -8.89 14.46
N MET A 220 -13.96 -7.76 14.53
CA MET A 220 -14.84 -7.30 13.45
C MET A 220 -14.09 -7.13 12.12
N LEU A 221 -12.79 -6.79 12.18
CA LEU A 221 -11.91 -6.69 11.03
C LEU A 221 -11.10 -7.97 10.78
N SER A 222 -11.47 -9.09 11.42
CA SER A 222 -10.74 -10.33 11.22
C SER A 222 -10.92 -10.81 9.79
N LYS A 223 -9.80 -11.19 9.20
CA LYS A 223 -9.79 -11.75 7.85
C LYS A 223 -10.52 -13.07 7.87
N GLN A 224 -11.58 -13.21 7.08
CA GLN A 224 -12.06 -14.54 6.73
C GLN A 224 -10.91 -15.31 6.07
N GLU A 225 -10.71 -16.56 6.46
CA GLU A 225 -9.74 -17.43 5.80
C GLU A 225 -10.07 -17.48 4.29
N SER A 226 -9.35 -16.74 3.50
CA SER A 226 -9.47 -16.83 2.06
C SER A 226 -8.91 -18.19 1.65
N LYS A 227 -9.73 -19.09 1.13
CA LYS A 227 -9.25 -20.31 0.49
C LYS A 227 -8.27 -19.90 -0.62
N ARG A 228 -6.99 -20.20 -0.44
CA ARG A 228 -5.99 -19.92 -1.49
C ARG A 228 -6.31 -20.76 -2.70
N CYS A 229 -6.50 -20.09 -3.83
CA CYS A 229 -6.73 -20.75 -5.11
C CYS A 229 -5.41 -21.35 -5.62
N TYR A 230 -5.40 -22.61 -5.95
CA TYR A 230 -4.31 -23.30 -6.67
C TYR A 230 -4.93 -24.24 -7.71
N LEU A 231 -4.15 -24.62 -8.70
CA LEU A 231 -4.57 -25.50 -9.79
C LEU A 231 -4.17 -26.95 -9.50
N SER A 232 -5.03 -27.89 -9.85
CA SER A 232 -4.67 -29.29 -9.89
C SER A 232 -3.80 -29.60 -11.12
N ILE A 233 -3.23 -30.77 -11.18
CA ILE A 233 -2.44 -31.22 -12.37
C ILE A 233 -3.33 -31.27 -13.61
N GLU A 234 -4.57 -31.72 -13.46
CA GLU A 234 -5.57 -31.79 -14.54
C GLU A 234 -5.91 -30.39 -15.05
N GLU A 235 -6.10 -29.42 -14.15
CA GLU A 235 -6.36 -28.02 -14.53
C GLU A 235 -5.16 -27.36 -15.22
N ILE A 236 -3.93 -27.70 -14.81
CA ILE A 236 -2.72 -27.25 -15.51
C ILE A 236 -2.69 -27.84 -16.93
N LYS A 237 -2.99 -29.14 -17.10
CA LYS A 237 -3.06 -29.79 -18.42
C LYS A 237 -4.11 -29.15 -19.31
N LEU A 238 -5.29 -28.82 -18.78
CA LEU A 238 -6.33 -28.08 -19.51
C LEU A 238 -5.82 -26.71 -19.99
N LEU A 239 -5.14 -25.96 -19.12
CA LEU A 239 -4.52 -24.68 -19.51
C LEU A 239 -3.45 -24.86 -20.58
N MET A 240 -2.64 -25.92 -20.53
CA MET A 240 -1.61 -26.20 -21.55
C MET A 240 -2.20 -26.34 -22.95
N VAL A 241 -3.30 -27.08 -23.08
CA VAL A 241 -3.92 -27.35 -24.38
C VAL A 241 -4.85 -26.22 -24.84
N THR A 242 -5.38 -25.42 -23.93
CA THR A 242 -6.29 -24.29 -24.25
C THR A 242 -5.51 -23.18 -24.94
N PRO A 243 -5.95 -22.71 -26.13
CA PRO A 243 -5.35 -21.54 -26.78
C PRO A 243 -5.43 -20.30 -25.89
N CYS A 244 -4.42 -19.45 -25.94
CA CYS A 244 -4.39 -18.18 -25.23
C CYS A 244 -4.04 -17.05 -26.20
N LYS A 245 -4.87 -16.02 -26.28
CA LYS A 245 -4.62 -14.83 -27.13
C LYS A 245 -3.33 -14.06 -26.77
N ALA A 246 -2.65 -14.47 -25.70
CA ALA A 246 -1.42 -13.84 -25.20
C ALA A 246 -0.40 -14.93 -24.82
N ASP A 247 0.25 -15.54 -25.81
CA ASP A 247 1.19 -16.65 -25.63
C ASP A 247 2.29 -16.32 -24.61
N THR A 248 2.83 -15.10 -24.61
CA THR A 248 3.84 -14.71 -23.63
C THR A 248 3.31 -14.79 -22.18
N VAL A 249 2.03 -14.46 -21.96
CA VAL A 249 1.39 -14.57 -20.63
C VAL A 249 1.17 -16.04 -20.28
N LYS A 250 0.72 -16.86 -21.23
CA LYS A 250 0.57 -18.30 -21.08
C LYS A 250 1.90 -18.96 -20.68
N CYS A 251 2.95 -18.74 -21.47
CA CYS A 251 4.28 -19.29 -21.22
C CYS A 251 4.82 -18.84 -19.85
N ALA A 252 4.74 -17.55 -19.53
CA ALA A 252 5.20 -17.02 -18.25
C ALA A 252 4.43 -17.59 -17.05
N PHE A 253 3.12 -17.80 -17.17
CA PHE A 253 2.29 -18.38 -16.12
C PHE A 253 2.62 -19.85 -15.88
N LEU A 254 2.68 -20.64 -16.96
CA LEU A 254 3.02 -22.07 -16.87
C LEU A 254 4.45 -22.25 -16.34
N PHE A 255 5.41 -21.46 -16.84
CA PHE A 255 6.76 -21.41 -16.28
C PHE A 255 6.74 -21.14 -14.76
N ALA A 256 5.95 -20.16 -14.33
CA ALA A 256 5.82 -19.83 -12.91
C ALA A 256 5.12 -20.93 -12.09
N CYS A 257 4.29 -21.78 -12.69
CA CYS A 257 3.73 -22.96 -12.04
C CYS A 257 4.80 -24.01 -11.69
N PHE A 258 5.94 -24.01 -12.39
CA PHE A 258 7.03 -24.96 -12.19
C PHE A 258 8.27 -24.38 -11.50
N CYS A 259 8.35 -23.07 -11.29
CA CYS A 259 9.45 -22.43 -10.55
C CYS A 259 9.01 -21.56 -9.35
N GLY A 260 7.72 -21.29 -9.21
CA GLY A 260 7.16 -20.57 -8.06
C GLY A 260 7.46 -19.08 -8.01
N LEU A 261 8.02 -18.45 -9.04
CA LEU A 261 8.33 -17.02 -9.07
C LEU A 261 7.06 -16.16 -8.99
N ARG A 262 7.16 -15.00 -8.32
CA ARG A 262 6.09 -13.99 -8.35
C ARG A 262 6.06 -13.29 -9.71
N LEU A 263 4.92 -12.71 -10.09
CA LEU A 263 4.81 -11.91 -11.32
C LEU A 263 5.88 -10.81 -11.41
N SER A 264 6.19 -10.13 -10.30
CA SER A 264 7.26 -9.12 -10.27
C SER A 264 8.62 -9.70 -10.61
N ASP A 265 8.90 -10.92 -10.14
CA ASP A 265 10.17 -11.59 -10.33
C ASP A 265 10.27 -12.13 -11.76
N VAL A 266 9.19 -12.70 -12.31
CA VAL A 266 9.13 -13.13 -13.73
C VAL A 266 9.27 -11.93 -14.68
N ARG A 267 8.65 -10.79 -14.39
CA ARG A 267 8.78 -9.56 -15.20
C ARG A 267 10.18 -8.96 -15.20
N SER A 268 10.95 -9.22 -14.16
CA SER A 268 12.32 -8.73 -14.01
C SER A 268 13.37 -9.82 -14.29
N LEU A 269 12.94 -11.05 -14.66
CA LEU A 269 13.84 -12.15 -14.96
C LEU A 269 14.60 -11.85 -16.25
N ARG A 270 15.93 -11.93 -16.17
CA ARG A 270 16.84 -11.72 -17.29
C ARG A 270 17.56 -13.02 -17.65
N TRP A 271 18.09 -13.08 -18.82
CA TRP A 271 18.91 -14.24 -19.23
C TRP A 271 20.17 -14.39 -18.38
N ALA A 272 20.69 -13.29 -17.82
CA ALA A 272 21.78 -13.29 -16.84
C ALA A 272 21.42 -14.03 -15.54
N ASP A 273 20.12 -14.12 -15.18
CA ASP A 273 19.66 -14.83 -13.99
C ASP A 273 19.58 -16.36 -14.20
N ILE A 274 19.73 -16.85 -15.45
CA ILE A 274 19.66 -18.27 -15.80
C ILE A 274 21.07 -18.83 -15.91
N GLY A 275 21.40 -19.77 -15.05
CA GLY A 275 22.66 -20.52 -15.07
C GLY A 275 22.47 -21.95 -15.50
N LYS A 276 23.56 -22.60 -15.95
CA LYS A 276 23.65 -24.05 -16.22
C LYS A 276 24.73 -24.64 -15.34
N GLY A 277 24.37 -25.56 -14.49
CA GLY A 277 25.27 -26.33 -13.62
C GLY A 277 25.40 -27.79 -14.06
N THR A 278 26.05 -28.61 -13.24
CA THR A 278 26.19 -30.06 -13.47
C THR A 278 24.86 -30.79 -13.44
N GLU A 279 23.91 -30.32 -12.61
CA GLU A 279 22.58 -30.93 -12.43
C GLU A 279 21.48 -30.31 -13.31
N GLY A 280 21.84 -29.41 -14.23
CA GLY A 280 20.88 -28.79 -15.14
C GLY A 280 20.82 -27.25 -15.00
N TYR A 281 19.74 -26.69 -15.51
CA TYR A 281 19.52 -25.25 -15.46
C TYR A 281 18.94 -24.80 -14.10
N TYR A 282 19.29 -23.58 -13.69
CA TYR A 282 18.77 -22.97 -12.48
C TYR A 282 18.57 -21.47 -12.66
N ILE A 283 17.69 -20.88 -11.86
CA ILE A 283 17.57 -19.43 -11.69
C ILE A 283 18.36 -19.03 -10.45
N SER A 284 19.22 -18.02 -10.56
CA SER A 284 19.85 -17.35 -9.42
C SER A 284 19.47 -15.87 -9.49
N LYS A 285 18.54 -15.45 -8.63
CA LYS A 285 17.93 -14.13 -8.75
C LYS A 285 17.68 -13.46 -7.40
N GLN A 286 18.02 -12.17 -7.31
CA GLN A 286 17.55 -11.34 -6.22
C GLN A 286 16.06 -11.01 -6.42
N MET A 287 15.24 -11.48 -5.47
CA MET A 287 13.79 -11.31 -5.51
C MET A 287 13.40 -9.84 -5.31
N VAL A 288 12.50 -9.32 -6.16
CA VAL A 288 12.09 -7.91 -6.15
C VAL A 288 11.53 -7.47 -4.79
N LYS A 289 10.68 -8.30 -4.18
CA LYS A 289 9.97 -7.95 -2.95
C LYS A 289 10.79 -8.21 -1.67
N SER A 290 11.48 -9.34 -1.59
CA SER A 290 12.19 -9.76 -0.38
C SER A 290 13.65 -9.33 -0.34
N ARG A 291 14.22 -8.88 -1.49
CA ARG A 291 15.62 -8.50 -1.65
C ARG A 291 16.64 -9.63 -1.39
N HIS A 292 16.18 -10.86 -1.16
CA HIS A 292 17.05 -12.03 -0.99
C HIS A 292 17.32 -12.68 -2.34
N VAL A 293 18.52 -13.22 -2.49
CA VAL A 293 18.88 -14.08 -3.60
C VAL A 293 18.30 -15.47 -3.35
N VAL A 294 17.65 -16.04 -4.36
CA VAL A 294 17.09 -17.38 -4.34
C VAL A 294 17.64 -18.15 -5.52
N THR A 295 18.10 -19.38 -5.28
CA THR A 295 18.48 -20.32 -6.33
C THR A 295 17.37 -21.35 -6.48
N ILE A 296 16.82 -21.48 -7.69
CA ILE A 296 15.70 -22.39 -8.02
C ILE A 296 16.14 -23.29 -9.17
N PRO A 297 16.24 -24.62 -8.97
CA PRO A 297 16.47 -25.53 -10.07
C PRO A 297 15.29 -25.51 -11.02
N LEU A 298 15.56 -25.57 -12.33
CA LEU A 298 14.56 -25.60 -13.38
C LEU A 298 14.33 -27.04 -13.85
N SER A 299 13.11 -27.53 -13.66
CA SER A 299 12.67 -28.80 -14.22
C SER A 299 12.52 -28.71 -15.74
N GLU A 300 12.51 -29.84 -16.43
CA GLU A 300 12.22 -29.91 -17.86
C GLU A 300 10.88 -29.24 -18.21
N ASN A 301 9.88 -29.42 -17.37
CA ASN A 301 8.59 -28.76 -17.54
C ASN A 301 8.71 -27.21 -17.45
N ALA A 302 9.57 -26.70 -16.58
CA ALA A 302 9.83 -25.24 -16.52
C ALA A 302 10.54 -24.77 -17.79
N LEU A 303 11.54 -25.50 -18.25
CA LEU A 303 12.30 -25.21 -19.48
C LEU A 303 11.43 -25.22 -20.72
N ALA A 304 10.48 -26.17 -20.82
CA ALA A 304 9.55 -26.26 -21.93
C ALA A 304 8.66 -25.03 -22.13
N TRP A 305 8.40 -24.24 -21.01
CA TRP A 305 7.62 -23.03 -21.06
C TRP A 305 8.49 -21.76 -21.05
N MET A 306 9.80 -21.90 -21.04
CA MET A 306 10.71 -20.78 -21.19
C MET A 306 10.93 -20.52 -22.70
N PRO A 307 10.88 -19.26 -23.16
CA PRO A 307 11.16 -18.96 -24.56
C PRO A 307 12.62 -19.31 -24.90
N ALA A 308 12.87 -19.66 -26.17
CA ALA A 308 14.23 -19.81 -26.65
C ALA A 308 14.97 -18.48 -26.57
N ARG A 309 16.23 -18.50 -26.11
CA ARG A 309 17.03 -17.28 -25.98
C ARG A 309 17.36 -16.62 -27.33
N GLY A 310 17.61 -17.42 -28.36
CA GLY A 310 17.99 -16.91 -29.67
C GLY A 310 19.18 -15.96 -29.60
N GLN A 311 19.03 -14.78 -30.20
CA GLN A 311 20.02 -13.70 -30.18
C GLN A 311 19.89 -12.71 -29.01
N ALA A 312 19.01 -12.99 -28.03
CA ALA A 312 18.83 -12.10 -26.87
C ALA A 312 20.12 -12.00 -26.05
N ARG A 313 20.42 -10.77 -25.61
CA ARG A 313 21.57 -10.48 -24.75
C ARG A 313 21.32 -11.03 -23.34
N VAL A 314 22.37 -11.11 -22.54
CA VAL A 314 22.26 -11.59 -21.16
C VAL A 314 21.42 -10.63 -20.28
N GLU A 315 21.43 -9.34 -20.59
CA GLU A 315 20.67 -8.30 -19.89
C GLU A 315 19.20 -8.24 -20.28
N ASP A 316 18.83 -8.88 -21.41
CA ASP A 316 17.45 -8.87 -21.91
C ASP A 316 16.55 -9.69 -21.01
N LYS A 317 15.27 -9.29 -20.97
CA LYS A 317 14.26 -10.02 -20.19
C LYS A 317 13.89 -11.34 -20.86
N VAL A 318 13.72 -12.40 -20.07
CA VAL A 318 13.23 -13.68 -20.54
C VAL A 318 11.77 -13.57 -21.02
N PHE A 319 10.94 -12.80 -20.32
CA PHE A 319 9.54 -12.57 -20.68
C PHE A 319 9.23 -11.08 -20.84
N SER A 320 8.68 -10.68 -21.98
CA SER A 320 8.13 -9.35 -22.21
C SER A 320 6.65 -9.33 -21.86
N LEU A 321 6.31 -8.98 -20.61
CA LEU A 321 4.95 -9.02 -20.09
C LEU A 321 4.28 -7.64 -20.07
N PRO A 322 2.99 -7.54 -20.44
CA PRO A 322 2.22 -6.30 -20.35
C PRO A 322 2.01 -5.87 -18.89
N SER A 323 1.24 -4.80 -18.65
CA SER A 323 0.95 -4.31 -17.31
C SER A 323 0.38 -5.41 -16.39
N TYR A 324 0.52 -5.22 -15.06
CA TYR A 324 -0.03 -6.15 -14.07
C TYR A 324 -1.54 -6.38 -14.26
N PHE A 325 -2.28 -5.33 -14.53
CA PHE A 325 -3.72 -5.40 -14.79
C PHE A 325 -4.02 -6.24 -16.04
N SER A 326 -3.33 -5.96 -17.14
CA SER A 326 -3.51 -6.67 -18.41
C SER A 326 -3.17 -8.17 -18.28
N VAL A 327 -2.10 -8.53 -17.57
CA VAL A 327 -1.75 -9.92 -17.29
C VAL A 327 -2.91 -10.64 -16.58
N ASN A 328 -3.41 -10.10 -15.46
CA ASN A 328 -4.48 -10.75 -14.70
C ASN A 328 -5.82 -10.77 -15.44
N TYR A 329 -6.10 -9.76 -16.25
CA TYR A 329 -7.29 -9.75 -17.10
C TYR A 329 -7.25 -10.90 -18.12
N ARG A 330 -6.11 -11.07 -18.84
CA ARG A 330 -5.90 -12.14 -19.80
C ARG A 330 -5.92 -13.52 -19.14
N MET A 331 -5.31 -13.66 -17.97
CA MET A 331 -5.37 -14.87 -17.17
C MET A 331 -6.80 -15.29 -16.83
N LYS A 332 -7.64 -14.32 -16.42
CA LYS A 332 -9.04 -14.58 -16.09
C LYS A 332 -9.84 -15.04 -17.31
N GLN A 333 -9.60 -14.44 -18.48
CA GLN A 333 -10.24 -14.87 -19.72
C GLN A 333 -9.81 -16.29 -20.10
N TRP A 334 -8.51 -16.55 -20.16
CA TRP A 334 -7.95 -17.83 -20.53
C TRP A 334 -8.39 -18.98 -19.60
N ALA A 335 -8.44 -18.73 -18.29
CA ALA A 335 -8.97 -19.71 -17.33
C ALA A 335 -10.44 -20.06 -17.60
N ARG A 336 -11.26 -19.07 -17.98
CA ARG A 336 -12.67 -19.31 -18.37
C ARG A 336 -12.79 -20.13 -19.66
N GLU A 337 -11.96 -19.82 -20.67
CA GLU A 337 -11.90 -20.56 -21.93
C GLU A 337 -11.47 -22.01 -21.71
N ALA A 338 -10.63 -22.27 -20.68
CA ALA A 338 -10.25 -23.60 -20.24
C ALA A 338 -11.31 -24.31 -19.35
N GLY A 339 -12.47 -23.72 -19.12
CA GLY A 339 -13.51 -24.28 -18.24
C GLY A 339 -13.15 -24.27 -16.75
N ILE A 340 -12.20 -23.44 -16.32
CA ILE A 340 -11.78 -23.32 -14.93
C ILE A 340 -12.58 -22.22 -14.23
N GLU A 341 -13.50 -22.58 -13.34
CA GLU A 341 -14.37 -21.65 -12.60
C GLU A 341 -13.65 -20.91 -11.47
N LYS A 342 -12.49 -21.39 -11.03
CA LYS A 342 -11.70 -20.79 -9.97
C LYS A 342 -11.20 -19.38 -10.36
N PRO A 343 -11.06 -18.46 -9.39
CA PRO A 343 -10.53 -17.11 -9.64
C PRO A 343 -9.00 -17.18 -9.87
N VAL A 344 -8.59 -17.55 -11.10
CA VAL A 344 -7.18 -17.66 -11.46
C VAL A 344 -6.58 -16.28 -11.66
N THR A 345 -5.47 -16.04 -10.98
CA THR A 345 -4.60 -14.87 -11.14
C THR A 345 -3.17 -15.34 -11.35
N PHE A 346 -2.26 -14.46 -11.77
CA PHE A 346 -0.86 -14.87 -11.91
C PHE A 346 -0.27 -15.43 -10.60
N HIS A 347 -0.72 -14.95 -9.45
CA HIS A 347 -0.25 -15.45 -8.16
C HIS A 347 -0.70 -16.90 -7.86
N THR A 348 -1.73 -17.37 -8.55
CA THR A 348 -2.18 -18.75 -8.48
C THR A 348 -1.08 -19.75 -8.91
N SER A 349 -0.21 -19.39 -9.87
CA SER A 349 0.94 -20.22 -10.28
C SER A 349 1.85 -20.57 -9.10
N ARG A 350 2.15 -19.58 -8.27
CA ARG A 350 2.99 -19.78 -7.09
C ARG A 350 2.31 -20.61 -5.99
N HIS A 351 1.01 -20.45 -5.82
CA HIS A 351 0.23 -21.32 -4.92
C HIS A 351 0.22 -22.76 -5.44
N THR A 352 0.10 -22.94 -6.74
CA THR A 352 0.15 -24.22 -7.42
C THR A 352 1.51 -24.89 -7.21
N PHE A 353 2.61 -24.19 -7.49
CA PHE A 353 3.97 -24.69 -7.25
C PHE A 353 4.16 -25.17 -5.81
N ALA A 354 3.82 -24.33 -4.83
CA ALA A 354 3.95 -24.67 -3.41
C ALA A 354 3.14 -25.91 -3.02
N THR A 355 1.88 -25.98 -3.48
CA THR A 355 1.01 -27.11 -3.17
C THR A 355 1.47 -28.39 -3.86
N THR A 356 1.96 -28.29 -5.11
CA THR A 356 2.50 -29.42 -5.86
C THR A 356 3.73 -30.02 -5.18
N LEU A 357 4.72 -29.19 -4.80
CA LEU A 357 5.92 -29.66 -4.09
C LEU A 357 5.57 -30.42 -2.81
N LEU A 358 4.71 -29.84 -1.97
CA LEU A 358 4.29 -30.49 -0.73
C LEU A 358 3.47 -31.77 -0.97
N THR A 359 2.68 -31.82 -2.06
CA THR A 359 1.94 -33.04 -2.44
C THR A 359 2.89 -34.15 -2.92
N MET A 360 4.00 -33.77 -3.57
CA MET A 360 5.07 -34.68 -3.98
C MET A 360 5.97 -35.13 -2.83
N GLY A 361 5.78 -34.62 -1.62
CA GLY A 361 6.54 -35.01 -0.42
C GLY A 361 7.76 -34.15 -0.13
N VAL A 362 8.00 -33.07 -0.90
CA VAL A 362 9.06 -32.11 -0.55
C VAL A 362 8.73 -31.46 0.78
N ASP A 363 9.69 -31.39 1.67
CA ASP A 363 9.49 -30.84 3.01
C ASP A 363 9.17 -29.33 3.00
N LEU A 364 8.55 -28.87 4.08
CA LEU A 364 8.06 -27.49 4.22
C LEU A 364 9.18 -26.46 4.19
N TYR A 365 10.35 -26.79 4.75
CA TYR A 365 11.50 -25.88 4.82
C TYR A 365 12.09 -25.66 3.44
N THR A 366 12.35 -26.74 2.70
CA THR A 366 12.85 -26.70 1.31
C THR A 366 11.86 -25.94 0.42
N THR A 367 10.55 -26.25 0.50
CA THR A 367 9.51 -25.51 -0.22
C THR A 367 9.53 -24.01 0.12
N SER A 368 9.70 -23.66 1.40
CA SER A 368 9.79 -22.26 1.84
C SER A 368 11.00 -21.55 1.27
N LYS A 369 12.16 -22.21 1.21
CA LYS A 369 13.39 -21.67 0.62
C LYS A 369 13.27 -21.44 -0.87
N LEU A 370 12.76 -22.41 -1.64
CA LEU A 370 12.51 -22.28 -3.08
C LEU A 370 11.54 -21.13 -3.39
N LEU A 371 10.56 -20.91 -2.53
CA LEU A 371 9.66 -19.77 -2.63
C LEU A 371 10.29 -18.44 -2.20
N GLY A 372 11.44 -18.42 -1.54
CA GLY A 372 12.06 -17.22 -0.97
C GLY A 372 11.18 -16.56 0.10
N HIS A 373 10.54 -17.36 0.96
CA HIS A 373 9.84 -16.86 2.13
C HIS A 373 10.80 -16.61 3.29
N GLN A 374 10.76 -15.43 3.86
CA GLN A 374 11.53 -15.07 5.06
C GLN A 374 11.03 -15.80 6.32
N ASN A 375 9.71 -16.08 6.36
CA ASN A 375 9.07 -16.78 7.47
C ASN A 375 8.36 -18.02 6.95
N ILE A 376 8.72 -19.18 7.53
CA ILE A 376 8.14 -20.49 7.18
C ILE A 376 6.62 -20.55 7.40
N THR A 377 6.09 -19.75 8.34
CA THR A 377 4.64 -19.66 8.58
C THR A 377 3.85 -19.27 7.33
N THR A 378 4.47 -18.55 6.41
CA THR A 378 3.87 -18.21 5.12
C THR A 378 3.64 -19.45 4.25
N THR A 379 4.44 -20.50 4.42
CA THR A 379 4.36 -21.77 3.68
C THR A 379 3.47 -22.79 4.40
N GLN A 380 3.31 -22.71 5.72
CA GLN A 380 2.48 -23.64 6.51
C GLN A 380 1.03 -23.73 6.02
N VAL A 381 0.47 -22.65 5.50
CA VAL A 381 -0.89 -22.64 4.93
C VAL A 381 -1.05 -23.64 3.78
N TYR A 382 0.01 -23.91 3.00
CA TYR A 382 -0.04 -24.91 1.92
C TYR A 382 0.01 -26.33 2.50
N ALA A 383 0.79 -26.56 3.55
CA ALA A 383 0.83 -27.85 4.24
C ALA A 383 -0.54 -28.21 4.81
N GLU A 384 -1.27 -27.25 5.40
CA GLU A 384 -2.65 -27.46 5.87
C GLU A 384 -3.58 -27.86 4.73
N ILE A 385 -3.44 -27.28 3.54
CA ILE A 385 -4.25 -27.63 2.37
C ILE A 385 -3.99 -29.09 1.96
N VAL A 386 -2.73 -29.51 1.91
CA VAL A 386 -2.33 -30.88 1.52
C VAL A 386 -2.81 -31.88 2.56
N ASN A 387 -2.65 -31.58 3.86
CA ASN A 387 -3.12 -32.44 4.95
C ASN A 387 -4.63 -32.63 4.92
N ARG A 388 -5.42 -31.55 4.76
CA ARG A 388 -6.89 -31.65 4.65
C ARG A 388 -7.34 -32.55 3.49
N LYS A 389 -6.58 -32.63 2.39
CA LYS A 389 -6.86 -33.57 1.28
C LYS A 389 -6.54 -35.01 1.63
N ARG A 390 -5.46 -35.27 2.37
CA ARG A 390 -5.10 -36.62 2.83
C ARG A 390 -6.14 -37.24 3.76
N TRP A 391 -6.76 -36.44 4.63
CA TRP A 391 -7.81 -36.90 5.56
C TRP A 391 -9.19 -37.04 4.94
N ARG A 392 -9.40 -36.64 3.68
CA ARG A 392 -10.67 -36.76 2.96
C ARG A 392 -10.69 -37.91 1.92
N ARG A 393 -9.59 -38.63 1.81
CA ARG A 393 -9.47 -39.88 1.05
C ARG A 393 -9.51 -41.06 2.02
#